data_85cd6d970ed2a9ed5f73ed5e01b6241e
#
_entry.id   85cd6d970ed2a9ed5f73ed5e01b6241e
#
_cell.length_a   1.000
_cell.length_b   1.000
_cell.length_c   1.000
_cell.angle_alpha   90.00
_cell.angle_beta   90.00
_cell.angle_gamma   90.00
#
_symmetry.space_group_name_H-M   'P 1'
#
loop_
_entity.id
_entity.type
_entity.pdbx_description
1 polymer ?
#
loop_
_entity_poly.entity_id
_entity_poly.type
_entity_poly.pdbx_seq_one_letter_code
_entity_poly.pdbx_strand_id
1 'polypeptide(L)'
;MIFVLPLRAKFFRTMQKPIIYQMLPRLWGNDKLRPKKNGSLSENGTGKFSDIDTGTLEYLKWLGCSHVWFTGILRHSTQASEEGCIPSHPQFVKGKAGSPYAICDYYDVNAYLADNPENRIAEFESLIKRSHDAGLKVIIDFVPNHVSRDYGKIDFTPGHPILGEEDDKTVHWKSENDFFYYPGQSLTLPTPVPEGMEAYAETPAMATGNNCYSPAPGVNDWYETVKINYGDDHTSTWDKMWDIIDFWAGKGVDGFRCDMVELVPPEFFKWLIEKAGRKYPSLIFIAEVYKKELYAEYIRNIGFDFLYDKSGLYDTLRTVVEKSVNDNGMPVELWQSATGITRNWQFLGDLQPYMLNFLENHDEQRFASDFFGGDAHKTFAPLYVSLFLNTAPFMIYFGEEVGEKGMDEEGFSGCDGRTTIFDWWSVGSVRRLRKLIASGAYRSTSVSGLVKGGLKKEEAEIFLHFSQAIRLAAEDEAIRKGSTYDLCYCNMSSDGFDKNRHYAFLRDHEDHTLLIAANFSKHDAVMKLTIPEHAFEWMGIPVSESLHPGKEIEVRVPSMNGAVITLI
;
A
#
# COMPACT_ATOMS: atom_id res chain seq x y z
N MET A 1 3.71 -8.90 38.10
CA MET A 1 4.22 -9.21 36.78
C MET A 1 4.22 -7.90 35.98
N ILE A 2 5.36 -7.21 35.94
CA ILE A 2 5.47 -5.90 35.27
C ILE A 2 5.54 -6.20 33.77
N PHE A 3 4.47 -5.91 33.04
CA PHE A 3 4.50 -5.91 31.56
C PHE A 3 5.45 -4.81 31.11
N VAL A 4 6.66 -5.19 30.76
CA VAL A 4 7.55 -4.31 30.00
C VAL A 4 6.96 -4.26 28.59
N LEU A 5 6.17 -3.23 28.29
CA LEU A 5 5.84 -2.89 26.90
C LEU A 5 7.15 -2.80 26.13
N PRO A 6 7.27 -3.40 24.93
CA PRO A 6 8.46 -3.26 24.12
C PRO A 6 8.79 -1.79 23.95
N LEU A 7 10.07 -1.44 24.04
CA LEU A 7 10.56 -0.04 24.01
C LEU A 7 10.00 0.77 22.83
N ARG A 8 9.69 0.11 21.70
CA ARG A 8 9.07 0.70 20.50
C ARG A 8 7.63 1.19 20.69
N ALA A 9 6.79 0.46 21.43
CA ALA A 9 5.40 0.87 21.69
C ALA A 9 5.28 2.21 22.42
N LYS A 10 6.35 2.66 23.12
CA LYS A 10 6.39 3.97 23.78
C LYS A 10 6.61 5.15 22.83
N PHE A 11 7.28 4.92 21.69
CA PHE A 11 7.61 6.00 20.74
C PHE A 11 6.39 6.39 19.89
N PHE A 12 5.54 5.43 19.53
CA PHE A 12 4.37 5.65 18.65
C PHE A 12 3.16 6.30 19.35
N ARG A 13 3.07 6.28 20.69
CA ARG A 13 2.00 7.00 21.41
C ARG A 13 2.00 8.52 21.21
N THR A 14 3.04 9.07 20.60
CA THR A 14 3.17 10.50 20.26
C THR A 14 3.17 10.79 18.75
N MET A 15 3.12 9.76 17.91
CA MET A 15 3.05 9.99 16.45
C MET A 15 1.65 10.45 16.05
N GLN A 16 1.63 11.53 15.26
CA GLN A 16 0.45 11.96 14.54
C GLN A 16 0.03 10.86 13.56
N LYS A 17 -1.27 10.71 13.29
CA LYS A 17 -1.80 9.77 12.29
C LYS A 17 -0.96 9.82 11.01
N PRO A 18 -0.23 8.74 10.62
CA PRO A 18 0.56 8.76 9.41
C PRO A 18 -0.35 8.75 8.18
N ILE A 19 -0.03 9.60 7.21
CA ILE A 19 -0.63 9.55 5.87
C ILE A 19 0.50 9.21 4.90
N ILE A 20 0.38 8.07 4.23
CA ILE A 20 1.41 7.50 3.37
C ILE A 20 0.94 7.64 1.92
N TYR A 21 1.79 8.19 1.05
CA TYR A 21 1.52 8.23 -0.38
C TYR A 21 2.35 7.16 -1.07
N GLN A 22 1.70 6.10 -1.55
CA GLN A 22 2.34 5.05 -2.33
C GLN A 22 2.50 5.50 -3.77
N MET A 23 3.73 5.50 -4.27
CA MET A 23 4.10 5.95 -5.61
C MET A 23 4.95 4.90 -6.33
N LEU A 24 4.59 4.58 -7.57
CA LEU A 24 5.42 3.79 -8.47
C LEU A 24 6.17 4.74 -9.41
N PRO A 25 7.45 5.08 -9.16
CA PRO A 25 8.19 6.12 -9.91
C PRO A 25 8.18 5.91 -11.42
N ARG A 26 8.28 4.65 -11.87
CA ARG A 26 8.22 4.26 -13.27
C ARG A 26 6.97 4.77 -13.99
N LEU A 27 5.82 4.75 -13.32
CA LEU A 27 4.55 5.19 -13.88
C LEU A 27 4.26 6.66 -13.55
N TRP A 28 4.69 7.13 -12.38
CA TRP A 28 4.48 8.53 -11.96
C TRP A 28 5.04 9.53 -12.96
N GLY A 29 6.33 9.37 -13.30
CA GLY A 29 7.05 10.31 -14.19
C GLY A 29 6.77 10.12 -15.68
N ASN A 30 6.11 9.05 -16.10
CA ASN A 30 5.98 8.72 -17.51
C ASN A 30 4.96 9.61 -18.24
N ASP A 31 5.45 10.42 -19.19
CA ASP A 31 4.65 11.38 -19.96
C ASP A 31 4.19 10.84 -21.34
N LYS A 32 4.39 9.56 -21.65
CA LYS A 32 3.96 8.97 -22.92
C LYS A 32 2.46 9.13 -23.13
N LEU A 33 2.06 9.79 -24.22
CA LEU A 33 0.64 10.10 -24.50
C LEU A 33 -0.18 8.87 -24.90
N ARG A 34 0.44 7.95 -25.62
CA ARG A 34 -0.21 6.75 -26.17
C ARG A 34 0.74 5.56 -26.01
N PRO A 35 0.75 4.92 -24.85
CA PRO A 35 1.53 3.72 -24.65
C PRO A 35 0.94 2.58 -25.48
N LYS A 36 1.78 1.67 -25.94
CA LYS A 36 1.37 0.48 -26.69
C LYS A 36 1.19 -0.69 -25.72
N LYS A 37 0.16 -1.50 -25.94
CA LYS A 37 0.02 -2.79 -25.27
C LYS A 37 1.28 -3.63 -25.49
N ASN A 38 1.86 -4.17 -24.43
CA ASN A 38 3.10 -4.95 -24.44
C ASN A 38 4.29 -4.20 -25.11
N GLY A 39 4.29 -2.86 -25.07
CA GLY A 39 5.39 -2.06 -25.62
C GLY A 39 6.67 -2.21 -24.81
N SER A 40 7.84 -2.02 -25.47
CA SER A 40 9.14 -1.98 -24.81
C SER A 40 9.34 -0.68 -24.02
N LEU A 41 10.42 -0.60 -23.24
CA LEU A 41 10.83 0.63 -22.56
C LEU A 41 11.03 1.78 -23.56
N SER A 42 11.73 1.54 -24.67
CA SER A 42 11.96 2.55 -25.73
C SER A 42 10.67 3.01 -26.41
N GLU A 43 9.66 2.15 -26.53
CA GLU A 43 8.36 2.52 -27.10
C GLU A 43 7.47 3.30 -26.13
N ASN A 44 7.39 2.85 -24.88
CA ASN A 44 6.44 3.37 -23.90
C ASN A 44 7.03 4.38 -22.91
N GLY A 45 8.36 4.41 -22.76
CA GLY A 45 9.03 5.29 -21.81
C GLY A 45 8.87 4.84 -20.35
N THR A 46 9.46 5.61 -19.48
CA THR A 46 9.43 5.42 -18.02
C THR A 46 9.55 6.77 -17.32
N GLY A 47 9.10 6.83 -16.06
CA GLY A 47 9.41 7.93 -15.16
C GLY A 47 10.82 7.81 -14.57
N LYS A 48 11.33 8.93 -14.05
CA LYS A 48 12.66 9.10 -13.48
C LYS A 48 12.58 9.56 -12.02
N PHE A 49 13.66 9.37 -11.27
CA PHE A 49 13.80 9.93 -9.92
C PHE A 49 13.69 11.46 -9.93
N SER A 50 14.18 12.11 -10.99
CA SER A 50 14.10 13.55 -11.19
C SER A 50 12.68 14.08 -11.43
N ASP A 51 11.76 13.24 -11.92
CA ASP A 51 10.34 13.60 -12.09
C ASP A 51 9.61 13.78 -10.74
N ILE A 52 10.20 13.29 -9.65
CA ILE A 52 9.73 13.50 -8.29
C ILE A 52 10.50 14.70 -7.72
N ASP A 53 10.18 15.84 -8.24
CA ASP A 53 10.83 17.12 -7.94
C ASP A 53 10.33 17.74 -6.62
N THR A 54 10.92 18.89 -6.25
CA THR A 54 10.51 19.63 -5.05
C THR A 54 9.03 20.00 -5.09
N GLY A 55 8.49 20.37 -6.26
CA GLY A 55 7.08 20.73 -6.42
C GLY A 55 6.15 19.56 -6.13
N THR A 56 6.51 18.35 -6.57
CA THR A 56 5.81 17.09 -6.24
C THR A 56 5.82 16.84 -4.73
N LEU A 57 6.98 16.97 -4.08
CA LEU A 57 7.12 16.72 -2.64
C LEU A 57 6.38 17.76 -1.79
N GLU A 58 6.41 19.04 -2.21
CA GLU A 58 5.60 20.10 -1.60
C GLU A 58 4.09 19.86 -1.75
N TYR A 59 3.65 19.34 -2.89
CA TYR A 59 2.26 18.91 -3.08
C TYR A 59 1.87 17.80 -2.10
N LEU A 60 2.67 16.74 -1.97
CA LEU A 60 2.41 15.68 -1.00
C LEU A 60 2.33 16.23 0.43
N LYS A 61 3.22 17.14 0.78
CA LYS A 61 3.18 17.79 2.08
C LYS A 61 1.93 18.64 2.28
N TRP A 62 1.53 19.41 1.26
CA TRP A 62 0.28 20.19 1.27
C TRP A 62 -0.95 19.30 1.38
N LEU A 63 -0.94 18.13 0.73
CA LEU A 63 -2.02 17.13 0.83
C LEU A 63 -2.16 16.57 2.25
N GLY A 64 -1.13 16.68 3.09
CA GLY A 64 -1.11 16.20 4.47
C GLY A 64 -0.28 14.94 4.66
N CYS A 65 0.43 14.49 3.63
CA CYS A 65 1.27 13.29 3.73
C CYS A 65 2.44 13.50 4.69
N SER A 66 2.76 12.46 5.44
CA SER A 66 3.91 12.37 6.33
C SER A 66 5.01 11.46 5.77
N HIS A 67 4.61 10.53 4.91
CA HIS A 67 5.50 9.53 4.31
C HIS A 67 5.22 9.42 2.81
N VAL A 68 6.25 9.05 2.06
CA VAL A 68 6.13 8.55 0.70
C VAL A 68 6.72 7.15 0.62
N TRP A 69 5.99 6.22 0.03
CA TRP A 69 6.46 4.88 -0.23
C TRP A 69 6.74 4.74 -1.72
N PHE A 70 8.03 4.62 -2.06
CA PHE A 70 8.50 4.39 -3.43
C PHE A 70 8.50 2.89 -3.72
N THR A 71 7.46 2.42 -4.41
CA THR A 71 7.32 1.02 -4.84
C THR A 71 8.14 0.76 -6.11
N GLY A 72 8.80 -0.42 -6.17
CA GLY A 72 9.46 -0.91 -7.37
C GLY A 72 10.74 -0.17 -7.74
N ILE A 73 11.47 0.33 -6.74
CA ILE A 73 12.76 1.01 -6.99
C ILE A 73 13.95 0.06 -7.03
N LEU A 74 13.90 -1.03 -6.26
CA LEU A 74 14.98 -2.02 -6.22
C LEU A 74 15.16 -2.69 -7.58
N ARG A 75 16.42 -3.04 -7.91
CA ARG A 75 16.75 -3.72 -9.15
C ARG A 75 16.07 -5.08 -9.22
N HIS A 76 15.13 -5.21 -10.16
CA HIS A 76 14.35 -6.41 -10.37
C HIS A 76 14.51 -6.92 -11.83
N SER A 77 14.06 -8.15 -12.09
CA SER A 77 14.09 -8.74 -13.44
C SER A 77 13.22 -7.94 -14.40
N THR A 78 13.76 -7.68 -15.60
CA THR A 78 13.10 -6.91 -16.66
C THR A 78 13.58 -7.39 -18.03
N GLN A 79 12.80 -7.14 -19.07
CA GLN A 79 13.23 -7.34 -20.47
C GLN A 79 13.89 -6.09 -21.07
N ALA A 80 14.04 -5.00 -20.30
CA ALA A 80 14.71 -3.79 -20.75
C ALA A 80 16.19 -4.05 -21.07
N SER A 81 16.64 -3.54 -22.22
CA SER A 81 18.03 -3.64 -22.69
C SER A 81 18.64 -2.26 -23.00
N GLU A 82 17.97 -1.20 -22.60
CA GLU A 82 18.44 0.18 -22.73
C GLU A 82 19.67 0.40 -21.82
N GLU A 83 20.36 1.53 -22.02
CA GLU A 83 21.60 1.87 -21.31
C GLU A 83 21.48 1.66 -19.80
N GLY A 84 22.44 0.92 -19.23
CA GLY A 84 22.48 0.55 -17.81
C GLY A 84 21.51 -0.57 -17.40
N CYS A 85 20.59 -0.99 -18.26
CA CYS A 85 19.69 -2.10 -18.01
C CYS A 85 20.33 -3.43 -18.43
N ILE A 86 20.15 -4.46 -17.62
CA ILE A 86 20.58 -5.82 -17.93
C ILE A 86 19.32 -6.68 -18.10
N PRO A 87 19.00 -7.13 -19.33
CA PRO A 87 17.78 -7.88 -19.56
C PRO A 87 17.85 -9.26 -18.94
N SER A 88 16.81 -9.63 -18.24
CA SER A 88 16.54 -11.00 -17.79
C SER A 88 15.97 -11.84 -18.93
N HIS A 89 16.02 -13.17 -18.81
CA HIS A 89 15.50 -14.05 -19.84
C HIS A 89 13.96 -13.93 -19.95
N PRO A 90 13.42 -13.56 -21.13
CA PRO A 90 11.99 -13.26 -21.30
C PRO A 90 11.03 -14.39 -20.91
N GLN A 91 11.50 -15.65 -20.94
CA GLN A 91 10.68 -16.81 -20.61
C GLN A 91 10.19 -16.83 -19.15
N PHE A 92 10.91 -16.21 -18.21
CA PHE A 92 10.45 -16.12 -16.82
C PHE A 92 10.01 -14.71 -16.41
N VAL A 93 10.27 -13.68 -17.19
CA VAL A 93 9.86 -12.30 -16.83
C VAL A 93 8.36 -12.10 -17.09
N LYS A 94 7.61 -11.71 -16.08
CA LYS A 94 6.18 -11.34 -16.19
C LYS A 94 6.04 -9.93 -16.78
N GLY A 95 5.35 -9.82 -17.92
CA GLY A 95 5.31 -8.59 -18.69
C GLY A 95 6.68 -8.22 -19.26
N LYS A 96 6.84 -6.99 -19.77
CA LYS A 96 8.14 -6.51 -20.27
C LYS A 96 8.93 -5.69 -19.25
N ALA A 97 8.24 -5.03 -18.35
CA ALA A 97 8.89 -4.31 -17.28
C ALA A 97 9.32 -5.22 -16.12
N GLY A 98 8.70 -6.40 -16.00
CA GLY A 98 8.96 -7.36 -14.94
C GLY A 98 8.23 -7.03 -13.64
N SER A 99 8.18 -8.01 -12.74
CA SER A 99 7.64 -7.83 -11.39
C SER A 99 8.57 -6.99 -10.53
N PRO A 100 8.09 -5.91 -9.89
CA PRO A 100 8.87 -5.16 -8.91
C PRO A 100 9.37 -5.99 -7.72
N TYR A 101 8.78 -7.17 -7.53
CA TYR A 101 9.07 -8.09 -6.42
C TYR A 101 10.01 -9.24 -6.82
N ALA A 102 10.35 -9.39 -8.10
CA ALA A 102 11.38 -10.34 -8.56
C ALA A 102 12.77 -9.69 -8.50
N ILE A 103 13.30 -9.51 -7.29
CA ILE A 103 14.53 -8.76 -7.01
C ILE A 103 15.76 -9.49 -7.56
N CYS A 104 16.58 -8.81 -8.35
CA CYS A 104 17.88 -9.28 -8.86
C CYS A 104 19.04 -8.86 -7.97
N ASP A 105 18.94 -7.68 -7.36
CA ASP A 105 19.95 -7.12 -6.48
C ASP A 105 19.27 -6.20 -5.46
N TYR A 106 19.41 -6.52 -4.18
CA TYR A 106 18.85 -5.71 -3.09
C TYR A 106 19.61 -4.42 -2.82
N TYR A 107 20.84 -4.32 -3.28
CA TYR A 107 21.74 -3.19 -3.01
C TYR A 107 21.80 -2.18 -4.15
N ASP A 108 20.98 -2.41 -5.17
CA ASP A 108 20.92 -1.59 -6.37
C ASP A 108 19.48 -1.15 -6.66
N VAL A 109 19.36 -0.09 -7.46
CA VAL A 109 18.08 0.41 -7.97
C VAL A 109 18.01 0.25 -9.48
N ASN A 110 16.79 0.22 -10.03
CA ASN A 110 16.60 0.08 -11.46
C ASN A 110 17.24 1.23 -12.24
N ALA A 111 18.16 0.91 -13.14
CA ALA A 111 18.91 1.88 -13.93
C ALA A 111 18.01 2.79 -14.78
N TYR A 112 16.88 2.27 -15.27
CA TYR A 112 15.91 3.04 -16.04
C TYR A 112 15.20 4.16 -15.25
N LEU A 113 15.28 4.17 -13.92
CA LEU A 113 14.72 5.23 -13.07
C LEU A 113 15.66 6.42 -12.90
N ALA A 114 16.94 6.28 -13.24
CA ALA A 114 17.92 7.36 -13.17
C ALA A 114 18.04 8.12 -14.49
N ASP A 115 18.37 9.40 -14.43
CA ASP A 115 18.74 10.19 -15.62
C ASP A 115 20.09 9.72 -16.17
N ASN A 116 21.04 9.44 -15.27
CA ASN A 116 22.29 8.79 -15.59
C ASN A 116 22.36 7.42 -14.92
N PRO A 117 22.24 6.30 -15.67
CA PRO A 117 22.26 4.94 -15.13
C PRO A 117 23.47 4.62 -14.24
N GLU A 118 24.65 5.18 -14.52
CA GLU A 118 25.87 4.98 -13.73
C GLU A 118 25.78 5.64 -12.34
N ASN A 119 24.94 6.68 -12.20
CA ASN A 119 24.73 7.42 -10.96
C ASN A 119 23.44 7.04 -10.24
N ARG A 120 22.75 5.97 -10.63
CA ARG A 120 21.40 5.60 -10.17
C ARG A 120 21.22 5.58 -8.65
N ILE A 121 22.21 5.06 -7.91
CA ILE A 121 22.18 5.05 -6.43
C ILE A 121 22.24 6.48 -5.89
N ALA A 122 23.17 7.31 -6.39
CA ALA A 122 23.30 8.70 -5.94
C ALA A 122 22.06 9.55 -6.28
N GLU A 123 21.40 9.28 -7.41
CA GLU A 123 20.14 9.94 -7.77
C GLU A 123 19.00 9.53 -6.83
N PHE A 124 18.94 8.25 -6.43
CA PHE A 124 17.95 7.81 -5.44
C PHE A 124 18.25 8.39 -4.04
N GLU A 125 19.50 8.40 -3.59
CA GLU A 125 19.91 9.08 -2.35
C GLU A 125 19.55 10.57 -2.37
N SER A 126 19.70 11.23 -3.53
CA SER A 126 19.26 12.61 -3.72
C SER A 126 17.73 12.75 -3.61
N LEU A 127 16.95 11.76 -4.06
CA LEU A 127 15.49 11.75 -3.87
C LEU A 127 15.13 11.56 -2.40
N ILE A 128 15.79 10.66 -1.67
CA ILE A 128 15.61 10.50 -0.21
C ILE A 128 15.86 11.84 0.48
N LYS A 129 16.99 12.48 0.18
CA LYS A 129 17.32 13.78 0.75
C LYS A 129 16.27 14.85 0.45
N ARG A 130 15.81 14.98 -0.81
CA ARG A 130 14.77 15.95 -1.20
C ARG A 130 13.46 15.67 -0.45
N SER A 131 13.11 14.40 -0.25
CA SER A 131 11.92 14.02 0.52
C SER A 131 12.02 14.47 1.97
N HIS A 132 13.18 14.27 2.60
CA HIS A 132 13.46 14.75 3.96
C HIS A 132 13.43 16.27 4.05
N ASP A 133 14.04 16.98 3.09
CA ASP A 133 14.05 18.45 3.03
C ASP A 133 12.62 19.01 2.94
N ALA A 134 11.69 18.29 2.30
CA ALA A 134 10.26 18.60 2.25
C ALA A 134 9.49 18.18 3.52
N GLY A 135 10.14 17.51 4.48
CA GLY A 135 9.52 17.01 5.70
C GLY A 135 8.72 15.73 5.52
N LEU A 136 9.05 14.93 4.50
CA LEU A 136 8.49 13.60 4.25
C LEU A 136 9.50 12.52 4.63
N LYS A 137 9.02 11.41 5.19
CA LYS A 137 9.79 10.20 5.43
C LYS A 137 9.66 9.26 4.25
N VAL A 138 10.70 8.45 4.01
CA VAL A 138 10.79 7.55 2.87
C VAL A 138 10.63 6.10 3.29
N ILE A 139 9.72 5.39 2.61
CA ILE A 139 9.48 3.96 2.75
C ILE A 139 9.84 3.29 1.42
N ILE A 140 10.45 2.11 1.48
CA ILE A 140 10.68 1.23 0.33
C ILE A 140 10.19 -0.19 0.62
N ASP A 141 10.09 -1.03 -0.42
CA ASP A 141 9.78 -2.44 -0.25
C ASP A 141 10.97 -3.23 0.29
N PHE A 142 10.69 -4.17 1.19
CA PHE A 142 11.56 -5.26 1.58
C PHE A 142 10.88 -6.56 1.21
N VAL A 143 11.50 -7.35 0.34
CA VAL A 143 10.95 -8.60 -0.20
C VAL A 143 11.67 -9.79 0.42
N PRO A 144 11.31 -10.25 1.63
CA PRO A 144 12.08 -11.26 2.35
C PRO A 144 11.75 -12.70 1.96
N ASN A 145 10.65 -12.92 1.24
CA ASN A 145 10.17 -14.27 0.95
C ASN A 145 10.83 -14.92 -0.26
N HIS A 146 11.25 -14.13 -1.24
CA HIS A 146 11.74 -14.62 -2.53
C HIS A 146 12.64 -13.60 -3.23
N VAL A 147 13.35 -14.08 -4.24
CA VAL A 147 14.16 -13.28 -5.17
C VAL A 147 13.85 -13.68 -6.61
N SER A 148 14.38 -12.94 -7.59
CA SER A 148 14.33 -13.33 -9.01
C SER A 148 15.16 -14.59 -9.29
N ARG A 149 14.85 -15.31 -10.39
CA ARG A 149 15.66 -16.45 -10.85
C ARG A 149 17.06 -16.07 -11.31
N ASP A 150 17.29 -14.82 -11.66
CA ASP A 150 18.64 -14.30 -11.98
C ASP A 150 19.27 -13.45 -10.86
N TYR A 151 18.75 -13.56 -9.63
CA TYR A 151 19.36 -12.94 -8.46
C TYR A 151 20.84 -13.31 -8.32
N GLY A 152 21.69 -12.30 -8.13
CA GLY A 152 23.12 -12.47 -7.92
C GLY A 152 23.93 -12.98 -9.11
N LYS A 153 23.29 -13.24 -10.27
CA LYS A 153 23.97 -13.87 -11.41
C LYS A 153 24.70 -12.89 -12.32
N ILE A 154 24.23 -11.67 -12.44
CA ILE A 154 24.77 -10.70 -13.39
C ILE A 154 24.95 -9.35 -12.69
N ASP A 155 26.19 -8.82 -12.71
CA ASP A 155 26.52 -7.47 -12.24
C ASP A 155 25.91 -7.13 -10.87
N PHE A 156 26.12 -8.01 -9.90
CA PHE A 156 25.68 -7.82 -8.53
C PHE A 156 26.55 -6.79 -7.83
N THR A 157 25.96 -5.98 -6.95
CA THR A 157 26.67 -4.92 -6.21
C THR A 157 27.82 -5.49 -5.38
N PRO A 158 29.08 -5.10 -5.64
CA PRO A 158 30.23 -5.69 -4.97
C PRO A 158 30.28 -5.38 -3.46
N GLY A 159 30.81 -6.31 -2.69
CA GLY A 159 31.07 -6.13 -1.26
C GLY A 159 29.88 -6.47 -0.35
N HIS A 160 28.80 -6.96 -0.92
CA HIS A 160 27.64 -7.43 -0.19
C HIS A 160 27.46 -8.96 -0.31
N PRO A 161 26.84 -9.62 0.68
CA PRO A 161 26.62 -11.06 0.64
C PRO A 161 25.58 -11.44 -0.41
N ILE A 162 25.80 -12.55 -1.10
CA ILE A 162 24.88 -13.09 -2.11
C ILE A 162 24.17 -14.31 -1.52
N LEU A 163 22.84 -14.34 -1.59
CA LEU A 163 22.06 -15.53 -1.24
C LEU A 163 22.36 -16.67 -2.22
N GLY A 164 22.53 -17.89 -1.69
CA GLY A 164 22.76 -19.10 -2.47
C GLY A 164 24.20 -19.32 -2.95
N GLU A 165 25.15 -18.42 -2.64
CA GLU A 165 26.55 -18.54 -3.08
C GLU A 165 27.23 -19.76 -2.45
N GLU A 166 26.96 -20.03 -1.15
CA GLU A 166 27.56 -21.11 -0.37
C GLU A 166 26.66 -22.36 -0.27
N ASP A 167 25.52 -22.39 -0.98
CA ASP A 167 24.52 -23.44 -0.86
C ASP A 167 25.03 -24.81 -1.36
N ASP A 168 24.70 -25.85 -0.61
CA ASP A 168 24.84 -27.23 -1.05
C ASP A 168 23.69 -27.61 -2.00
N LYS A 169 23.96 -27.50 -3.30
CA LYS A 169 22.98 -27.76 -4.38
C LYS A 169 22.75 -29.26 -4.64
N THR A 170 23.41 -30.14 -3.89
CA THR A 170 23.27 -31.61 -4.00
C THR A 170 22.12 -32.17 -3.16
N VAL A 171 21.52 -31.36 -2.29
CA VAL A 171 20.41 -31.71 -1.41
C VAL A 171 19.19 -30.83 -1.70
N HIS A 172 17.98 -31.37 -1.42
CA HIS A 172 16.75 -30.59 -1.60
C HIS A 172 16.66 -29.46 -0.58
N TRP A 173 16.95 -29.74 0.67
CA TRP A 173 16.90 -28.81 1.79
C TRP A 173 18.05 -29.04 2.75
N LYS A 174 18.56 -27.97 3.27
CA LYS A 174 19.53 -27.93 4.36
C LYS A 174 19.34 -26.63 5.12
N SER A 175 19.45 -26.65 6.45
CA SER A 175 19.17 -25.48 7.28
C SER A 175 20.04 -24.27 6.89
N GLU A 176 21.31 -24.48 6.52
CA GLU A 176 22.25 -23.45 6.15
C GLU A 176 22.14 -22.96 4.70
N ASN A 177 21.34 -23.65 3.84
CA ASN A 177 21.10 -23.20 2.47
C ASN A 177 20.15 -22.00 2.45
N ASP A 178 20.39 -21.06 1.58
CA ASP A 178 19.50 -19.90 1.36
C ASP A 178 18.30 -20.26 0.46
N PHE A 179 18.38 -21.36 -0.32
CA PHE A 179 17.33 -21.79 -1.26
C PHE A 179 16.99 -23.28 -1.14
N PHE A 180 15.85 -23.66 -1.75
CA PHE A 180 15.41 -25.04 -1.89
C PHE A 180 15.70 -25.55 -3.30
N TYR A 181 16.43 -26.68 -3.42
CA TYR A 181 16.90 -27.23 -4.69
C TYR A 181 16.21 -28.56 -5.06
N TYR A 182 16.22 -28.88 -6.34
CA TYR A 182 15.82 -30.18 -6.88
C TYR A 182 17.04 -30.86 -7.56
N PRO A 183 17.90 -31.56 -6.80
CA PRO A 183 19.13 -32.14 -7.33
C PRO A 183 18.85 -33.06 -8.52
N GLY A 184 19.62 -32.87 -9.61
CA GLY A 184 19.49 -33.67 -10.84
C GLY A 184 18.25 -33.36 -11.70
N GLN A 185 17.43 -32.38 -11.33
CA GLN A 185 16.25 -31.98 -12.11
C GLN A 185 16.44 -30.57 -12.65
N SER A 186 16.06 -30.36 -13.90
CA SER A 186 16.06 -29.04 -14.54
C SER A 186 14.70 -28.38 -14.41
N LEU A 187 14.70 -27.06 -14.33
CA LEU A 187 13.47 -26.27 -14.30
C LEU A 187 12.73 -26.40 -15.65
N THR A 188 11.42 -26.60 -15.56
CA THR A 188 10.51 -26.53 -16.71
C THR A 188 9.55 -25.36 -16.50
N LEU A 189 9.74 -24.27 -17.25
CA LEU A 189 8.86 -23.11 -17.16
C LEU A 189 7.53 -23.33 -17.89
N PRO A 190 6.41 -22.76 -17.38
CA PRO A 190 5.08 -22.92 -18.00
C PRO A 190 4.87 -22.05 -19.25
N THR A 191 5.79 -21.15 -19.53
CA THR A 191 5.76 -20.19 -20.63
C THR A 191 6.49 -20.74 -21.85
N PRO A 192 6.07 -20.40 -23.08
CA PRO A 192 6.75 -20.81 -24.30
C PRO A 192 8.16 -20.18 -24.37
N VAL A 193 9.07 -20.88 -25.01
CA VAL A 193 10.38 -20.31 -25.35
C VAL A 193 10.17 -19.21 -26.38
N PRO A 194 10.70 -18.00 -26.18
CA PRO A 194 10.58 -16.92 -27.13
C PRO A 194 11.24 -17.28 -28.48
N GLU A 195 10.62 -16.84 -29.56
CA GLU A 195 11.10 -17.12 -30.93
C GLU A 195 12.56 -16.65 -31.11
N GLY A 196 13.40 -17.54 -31.64
CA GLY A 196 14.82 -17.25 -31.88
C GLY A 196 15.73 -17.28 -30.65
N MET A 197 15.22 -17.69 -29.49
CA MET A 197 15.99 -17.83 -28.25
C MET A 197 16.14 -19.30 -27.84
N GLU A 198 17.16 -19.59 -27.06
CA GLU A 198 17.25 -20.86 -26.33
C GLU A 198 16.31 -20.82 -25.11
N ALA A 199 15.90 -21.99 -24.62
CA ALA A 199 15.13 -22.08 -23.38
C ALA A 199 15.97 -21.63 -22.17
N TYR A 200 15.33 -20.96 -21.21
CA TYR A 200 16.00 -20.67 -19.94
C TYR A 200 16.42 -21.95 -19.24
N ALA A 201 17.69 -22.02 -18.86
CA ALA A 201 18.26 -23.21 -18.23
C ALA A 201 18.58 -22.94 -16.75
N GLU A 202 18.03 -23.77 -15.86
CA GLU A 202 18.31 -23.78 -14.43
C GLU A 202 18.40 -25.22 -13.95
N THR A 203 19.61 -25.64 -13.52
CA THR A 203 19.87 -26.99 -12.98
C THR A 203 20.86 -26.88 -11.85
N PRO A 204 20.53 -27.37 -10.63
CA PRO A 204 19.22 -27.88 -10.24
C PRO A 204 18.15 -26.78 -10.25
N ALA A 205 16.90 -27.18 -10.51
CA ALA A 205 15.75 -26.29 -10.36
C ALA A 205 15.59 -25.85 -8.90
N MET A 206 14.97 -24.68 -8.68
CA MET A 206 14.67 -24.13 -7.35
C MET A 206 13.17 -23.93 -7.15
N ALA A 207 12.70 -24.04 -5.90
CA ALA A 207 11.30 -23.79 -5.53
C ALA A 207 10.89 -22.34 -5.80
N THR A 208 9.61 -22.09 -6.11
CA THR A 208 9.06 -20.75 -6.34
C THR A 208 8.63 -20.06 -5.03
N GLY A 209 8.57 -18.72 -5.05
CA GLY A 209 8.23 -17.90 -3.88
C GLY A 209 6.86 -18.17 -3.27
N ASN A 210 5.88 -18.65 -4.05
CA ASN A 210 4.55 -19.00 -3.55
C ASN A 210 4.47 -20.42 -2.94
N ASN A 211 5.60 -20.97 -2.48
CA ASN A 211 5.69 -22.34 -1.92
C ASN A 211 5.31 -23.43 -2.92
N CYS A 212 5.49 -23.20 -4.22
CA CYS A 212 5.43 -24.28 -5.19
C CYS A 212 6.75 -25.04 -5.18
N TYR A 213 6.77 -26.14 -4.44
CA TYR A 213 7.92 -27.03 -4.33
C TYR A 213 7.92 -28.06 -5.48
N SER A 214 8.19 -27.57 -6.69
CA SER A 214 8.21 -28.36 -7.92
C SER A 214 9.25 -27.82 -8.90
N PRO A 215 9.99 -28.68 -9.64
CA PRO A 215 10.85 -28.24 -10.74
C PRO A 215 10.04 -27.82 -11.98
N ALA A 216 8.70 -27.98 -11.97
CA ALA A 216 7.80 -27.60 -13.05
C ALA A 216 6.60 -26.80 -12.51
N PRO A 217 6.81 -25.52 -12.12
CA PRO A 217 5.72 -24.66 -11.66
C PRO A 217 4.69 -24.42 -12.76
N GLY A 218 3.44 -24.21 -12.39
CA GLY A 218 2.35 -23.86 -13.29
C GLY A 218 2.32 -22.38 -13.68
N VAL A 219 1.44 -22.02 -14.61
CA VAL A 219 1.29 -20.63 -15.10
C VAL A 219 0.80 -19.67 -14.01
N ASN A 220 0.06 -20.17 -13.02
CA ASN A 220 -0.44 -19.39 -11.89
C ASN A 220 0.55 -19.33 -10.71
N ASP A 221 1.67 -20.04 -10.79
CA ASP A 221 2.73 -19.95 -9.80
C ASP A 221 3.61 -18.71 -10.04
N TRP A 222 4.42 -18.38 -9.04
CA TRP A 222 5.39 -17.28 -9.16
C TRP A 222 6.67 -17.80 -9.82
N TYR A 223 6.53 -18.34 -11.04
CA TYR A 223 7.59 -19.02 -11.78
C TYR A 223 8.82 -18.14 -12.06
N GLU A 224 8.69 -16.82 -11.96
CA GLU A 224 9.77 -15.83 -12.07
C GLU A 224 10.66 -15.74 -10.82
N THR A 225 10.24 -16.35 -9.71
CA THR A 225 10.87 -16.19 -8.40
C THR A 225 11.48 -17.48 -7.86
N VAL A 226 12.38 -17.32 -6.88
CA VAL A 226 13.00 -18.39 -6.09
C VAL A 226 12.72 -18.15 -4.62
N LYS A 227 12.22 -19.18 -3.92
CA LYS A 227 11.90 -19.17 -2.49
C LYS A 227 13.16 -19.09 -1.64
N ILE A 228 13.19 -18.14 -0.70
CA ILE A 228 14.25 -18.05 0.31
C ILE A 228 13.98 -19.04 1.45
N ASN A 229 15.03 -19.72 1.91
CA ASN A 229 15.03 -20.61 3.05
C ASN A 229 15.69 -19.92 4.25
N TYR A 230 15.01 -19.90 5.38
CA TYR A 230 15.48 -19.30 6.62
C TYR A 230 16.08 -20.33 7.61
N GLY A 231 16.07 -21.62 7.24
CA GLY A 231 16.54 -22.70 8.11
C GLY A 231 15.62 -22.97 9.31
N ASP A 232 16.14 -23.75 10.26
CA ASP A 232 15.41 -24.10 11.50
C ASP A 232 15.64 -23.09 12.64
N ASP A 233 16.71 -22.32 12.57
CA ASP A 233 17.14 -21.33 13.56
C ASP A 233 17.96 -20.24 12.85
N HIS A 234 18.60 -19.35 13.61
CA HIS A 234 19.42 -18.27 13.08
C HIS A 234 20.55 -18.82 12.18
N THR A 235 20.43 -18.56 10.89
CA THR A 235 21.40 -18.95 9.86
C THR A 235 22.05 -17.71 9.24
N SER A 236 23.04 -17.93 8.35
CA SER A 236 23.64 -16.84 7.56
C SER A 236 22.61 -16.06 6.72
N THR A 237 21.51 -16.71 6.31
CA THR A 237 20.38 -16.06 5.60
C THR A 237 19.82 -14.89 6.39
N TRP A 238 19.68 -15.04 7.73
CA TRP A 238 19.18 -13.95 8.57
C TRP A 238 20.11 -12.74 8.56
N ASP A 239 21.42 -12.98 8.67
CA ASP A 239 22.41 -11.90 8.65
C ASP A 239 22.52 -11.25 7.27
N LYS A 240 22.40 -12.02 6.17
CA LYS A 240 22.30 -11.48 4.80
C LYS A 240 21.09 -10.56 4.63
N MET A 241 19.93 -10.97 5.15
CA MET A 241 18.71 -10.18 5.09
C MET A 241 18.77 -8.92 5.99
N TRP A 242 19.49 -9.01 7.12
CA TRP A 242 19.79 -7.83 7.94
C TRP A 242 20.68 -6.83 7.20
N ASP A 243 21.69 -7.27 6.47
CA ASP A 243 22.61 -6.41 5.72
C ASP A 243 21.86 -5.50 4.73
N ILE A 244 20.79 -6.02 4.12
CA ILE A 244 19.90 -5.25 3.23
C ILE A 244 19.21 -4.09 4.00
N ILE A 245 18.65 -4.38 5.17
CA ILE A 245 17.99 -3.37 6.01
C ILE A 245 19.00 -2.33 6.48
N ASP A 246 20.19 -2.78 6.91
CA ASP A 246 21.26 -1.91 7.39
C ASP A 246 21.78 -0.97 6.29
N PHE A 247 21.92 -1.49 5.08
CA PHE A 247 22.35 -0.73 3.90
C PHE A 247 21.39 0.42 3.59
N TRP A 248 20.09 0.15 3.44
CA TRP A 248 19.11 1.17 3.07
C TRP A 248 18.78 2.14 4.22
N ALA A 249 18.69 1.64 5.45
CA ALA A 249 18.53 2.50 6.61
C ALA A 249 19.73 3.43 6.80
N GLY A 250 20.95 2.94 6.51
CA GLY A 250 22.18 3.74 6.48
C GLY A 250 22.17 4.84 5.42
N LYS A 251 21.41 4.67 4.33
CA LYS A 251 21.21 5.69 3.26
C LYS A 251 20.04 6.64 3.54
N GLY A 252 19.34 6.48 4.66
CA GLY A 252 18.28 7.39 5.09
C GLY A 252 16.85 6.91 4.79
N VAL A 253 16.64 5.65 4.42
CA VAL A 253 15.31 5.07 4.36
C VAL A 253 14.73 5.01 5.78
N ASP A 254 13.51 5.52 5.97
CA ASP A 254 12.83 5.62 7.26
C ASP A 254 11.92 4.43 7.59
N GLY A 255 11.62 3.59 6.60
CA GLY A 255 10.76 2.44 6.82
C GLY A 255 10.73 1.45 5.67
N PHE A 256 10.25 0.25 6.00
CA PHE A 256 10.12 -0.85 5.05
C PHE A 256 8.69 -1.41 5.04
N ARG A 257 8.11 -1.54 3.85
CA ARG A 257 6.95 -2.40 3.63
C ARG A 257 7.46 -3.81 3.35
N CYS A 258 7.16 -4.71 4.26
CA CYS A 258 7.59 -6.11 4.17
C CYS A 258 6.56 -6.93 3.40
N ASP A 259 7.02 -7.47 2.27
CA ASP A 259 6.22 -8.28 1.36
C ASP A 259 5.98 -9.68 1.93
N MET A 260 4.76 -10.20 1.78
CA MET A 260 4.37 -11.59 2.03
C MET A 260 4.91 -12.17 3.36
N VAL A 261 4.81 -11.41 4.45
CA VAL A 261 5.41 -11.80 5.75
C VAL A 261 4.89 -13.12 6.31
N GLU A 262 3.67 -13.53 5.94
CA GLU A 262 3.09 -14.81 6.37
C GLU A 262 3.82 -16.05 5.79
N LEU A 263 4.64 -15.87 4.77
CA LEU A 263 5.43 -16.93 4.13
C LEU A 263 6.88 -16.99 4.66
N VAL A 264 7.21 -16.17 5.64
CA VAL A 264 8.55 -16.05 6.25
C VAL A 264 8.41 -16.37 7.75
N PRO A 265 9.38 -17.07 8.38
CA PRO A 265 9.30 -17.38 9.80
C PRO A 265 9.12 -16.13 10.67
N PRO A 266 8.14 -16.09 11.58
CA PRO A 266 7.89 -14.94 12.45
C PRO A 266 9.05 -14.63 13.39
N GLU A 267 9.82 -15.66 13.79
CA GLU A 267 11.01 -15.53 14.63
C GLU A 267 12.10 -14.69 13.96
N PHE A 268 12.26 -14.82 12.64
CA PHE A 268 13.18 -13.99 11.85
C PHE A 268 12.78 -12.52 11.96
N PHE A 269 11.49 -12.18 11.75
CA PHE A 269 11.04 -10.79 11.84
C PHE A 269 11.20 -10.23 13.25
N LYS A 270 10.90 -11.02 14.28
CA LYS A 270 11.13 -10.60 15.66
C LYS A 270 12.58 -10.21 15.90
N TRP A 271 13.50 -11.09 15.52
CA TRP A 271 14.94 -10.82 15.63
C TRP A 271 15.37 -9.60 14.81
N LEU A 272 14.90 -9.50 13.54
CA LEU A 272 15.23 -8.39 12.64
C LEU A 272 14.78 -7.04 13.21
N ILE A 273 13.52 -6.96 13.64
CA ILE A 273 12.91 -5.74 14.17
C ILE A 273 13.58 -5.32 15.49
N GLU A 274 13.89 -6.28 16.37
CA GLU A 274 14.65 -6.00 17.59
C GLU A 274 16.07 -5.48 17.28
N LYS A 275 16.76 -6.09 16.33
CA LYS A 275 18.11 -5.66 15.89
C LYS A 275 18.07 -4.26 15.27
N ALA A 276 17.09 -4.01 14.39
CA ALA A 276 16.85 -2.70 13.79
C ALA A 276 16.53 -1.63 14.84
N GLY A 277 15.69 -1.95 15.82
CA GLY A 277 15.32 -1.01 16.88
C GLY A 277 16.47 -0.54 17.76
N ARG A 278 17.53 -1.36 17.90
CA ARG A 278 18.76 -0.97 18.62
C ARG A 278 19.62 0.00 17.83
N LYS A 279 19.71 -0.14 16.50
CA LYS A 279 20.58 0.68 15.64
C LYS A 279 19.83 1.87 15.04
N TYR A 280 18.56 1.67 14.64
CA TYR A 280 17.70 2.64 13.97
C TYR A 280 16.34 2.75 14.68
N PRO A 281 16.27 3.40 15.85
CA PRO A 281 15.07 3.38 16.72
C PRO A 281 13.81 4.03 16.08
N SER A 282 13.99 4.87 15.05
CA SER A 282 12.90 5.51 14.33
C SER A 282 12.45 4.77 13.06
N LEU A 283 13.13 3.68 12.70
CA LEU A 283 12.80 2.89 11.51
C LEU A 283 11.47 2.16 11.72
N ILE A 284 10.55 2.24 10.76
CA ILE A 284 9.25 1.58 10.82
C ILE A 284 9.17 0.36 9.92
N PHE A 285 8.39 -0.63 10.34
CA PHE A 285 8.10 -1.85 9.57
C PHE A 285 6.60 -2.00 9.39
N ILE A 286 6.17 -2.08 8.13
CA ILE A 286 4.77 -2.29 7.73
C ILE A 286 4.66 -3.70 7.15
N ALA A 287 3.80 -4.54 7.71
CA ALA A 287 3.63 -5.92 7.25
C ALA A 287 2.41 -6.07 6.35
N GLU A 288 2.60 -6.78 5.25
CA GLU A 288 1.52 -7.34 4.46
C GLU A 288 1.05 -8.64 5.09
N VAL A 289 -0.10 -8.60 5.77
CA VAL A 289 -0.74 -9.72 6.48
C VAL A 289 -2.20 -9.81 6.08
N TYR A 290 -2.64 -10.99 5.64
CA TYR A 290 -4.03 -11.25 5.25
C TYR A 290 -4.80 -12.04 6.30
N LYS A 291 -4.13 -12.88 7.11
CA LYS A 291 -4.77 -13.68 8.16
C LYS A 291 -5.02 -12.86 9.41
N LYS A 292 -6.28 -12.51 9.65
CA LYS A 292 -6.70 -11.69 10.79
C LYS A 292 -6.33 -12.27 12.15
N GLU A 293 -6.31 -13.59 12.26
CA GLU A 293 -5.91 -14.32 13.47
C GLU A 293 -4.44 -14.07 13.86
N LEU A 294 -3.60 -13.64 12.92
CA LEU A 294 -2.19 -13.33 13.17
C LEU A 294 -1.93 -11.88 13.59
N TYR A 295 -2.91 -10.98 13.46
CA TYR A 295 -2.69 -9.55 13.71
C TYR A 295 -2.12 -9.27 15.10
N ALA A 296 -2.70 -9.88 16.14
CA ALA A 296 -2.21 -9.69 17.52
C ALA A 296 -0.78 -10.21 17.70
N GLU A 297 -0.42 -11.33 17.06
CA GLU A 297 0.92 -11.90 17.12
C GLU A 297 1.95 -10.96 16.47
N TYR A 298 1.66 -10.49 15.25
CA TYR A 298 2.59 -9.65 14.49
C TYR A 298 2.81 -8.28 15.13
N ILE A 299 1.79 -7.71 15.80
CA ILE A 299 1.93 -6.43 16.52
C ILE A 299 2.58 -6.63 17.89
N ARG A 300 2.08 -7.55 18.73
CA ARG A 300 2.45 -7.61 20.14
C ARG A 300 3.72 -8.39 20.42
N ASN A 301 3.95 -9.48 19.67
CA ASN A 301 5.04 -10.41 19.93
C ASN A 301 6.20 -10.25 18.94
N ILE A 302 5.91 -10.02 17.66
CA ILE A 302 6.93 -9.83 16.61
C ILE A 302 7.39 -8.37 16.59
N GLY A 303 6.47 -7.40 16.71
CA GLY A 303 6.79 -6.00 16.91
C GLY A 303 6.74 -5.15 15.64
N PHE A 304 5.96 -5.54 14.61
CA PHE A 304 5.66 -4.66 13.49
C PHE A 304 4.96 -3.39 13.97
N ASP A 305 5.25 -2.28 13.33
CA ASP A 305 4.64 -1.00 13.64
C ASP A 305 3.23 -0.89 13.08
N PHE A 306 3.02 -1.41 11.86
CA PHE A 306 1.71 -1.41 11.20
C PHE A 306 1.49 -2.68 10.38
N LEU A 307 0.22 -3.09 10.24
CA LEU A 307 -0.24 -4.17 9.38
C LEU A 307 -1.30 -3.64 8.40
N TYR A 308 -1.41 -4.23 7.23
CA TYR A 308 -2.52 -3.97 6.32
C TYR A 308 -3.85 -4.43 6.93
N ASP A 309 -4.88 -3.57 6.94
CA ASP A 309 -6.26 -3.99 7.25
C ASP A 309 -7.01 -4.40 5.96
N LYS A 310 -6.37 -5.27 5.17
CA LYS A 310 -6.93 -5.74 3.90
C LYS A 310 -8.14 -6.64 4.14
N SER A 311 -7.98 -7.72 4.88
CA SER A 311 -9.05 -8.70 5.16
C SER A 311 -10.07 -8.21 6.19
N GLY A 312 -9.83 -7.06 6.81
CA GLY A 312 -10.73 -6.40 7.75
C GLY A 312 -11.52 -5.28 7.12
N LEU A 313 -11.04 -4.04 7.24
CA LEU A 313 -11.78 -2.87 6.81
C LEU A 313 -11.88 -2.76 5.29
N TYR A 314 -10.78 -3.00 4.54
CA TYR A 314 -10.80 -2.91 3.08
C TYR A 314 -11.84 -3.86 2.47
N ASP A 315 -11.80 -5.16 2.78
CA ASP A 315 -12.75 -6.14 2.25
C ASP A 315 -14.19 -5.84 2.69
N THR A 316 -14.36 -5.34 3.93
CA THR A 316 -15.68 -4.92 4.42
C THR A 316 -16.23 -3.76 3.58
N LEU A 317 -15.44 -2.71 3.35
CA LEU A 317 -15.86 -1.54 2.57
C LEU A 317 -16.13 -1.91 1.11
N ARG A 318 -15.27 -2.76 0.52
CA ARG A 318 -15.47 -3.28 -0.83
C ARG A 318 -16.84 -3.94 -1.00
N THR A 319 -17.28 -4.71 -0.02
CA THR A 319 -18.54 -5.44 -0.06
C THR A 319 -19.78 -4.58 0.23
N VAL A 320 -19.62 -3.45 0.91
CA VAL A 320 -20.71 -2.49 1.19
C VAL A 320 -20.98 -1.58 -0.01
N VAL A 321 -19.96 -1.33 -0.84
CA VAL A 321 -20.08 -0.52 -2.05
C VAL A 321 -20.92 -1.25 -3.10
N GLU A 322 -21.89 -0.55 -3.66
CA GLU A 322 -22.73 -1.08 -4.73
C GLU A 322 -21.89 -1.40 -5.98
N LYS A 323 -22.20 -2.49 -6.67
CA LYS A 323 -21.45 -3.09 -7.78
C LYS A 323 -20.09 -3.71 -7.39
N SER A 324 -19.79 -3.92 -6.13
CA SER A 324 -18.64 -4.74 -5.82
C SER A 324 -18.84 -6.17 -6.35
N VAL A 325 -17.80 -6.70 -6.97
CA VAL A 325 -17.73 -8.08 -7.42
C VAL A 325 -16.60 -8.77 -6.66
N ASN A 326 -16.70 -10.08 -6.46
CA ASN A 326 -15.59 -10.84 -5.91
C ASN A 326 -14.46 -11.00 -6.94
N ASP A 327 -13.35 -11.60 -6.56
CA ASP A 327 -12.18 -11.81 -7.42
C ASP A 327 -12.48 -12.59 -8.73
N ASN A 328 -13.62 -13.29 -8.78
CA ASN A 328 -14.11 -13.99 -9.96
C ASN A 328 -15.12 -13.18 -10.79
N GLY A 329 -15.30 -11.89 -10.49
CA GLY A 329 -16.25 -11.02 -11.18
C GLY A 329 -17.73 -11.27 -10.83
N MET A 330 -18.03 -12.06 -9.79
CA MET A 330 -19.41 -12.34 -9.36
C MET A 330 -19.89 -11.27 -8.39
N PRO A 331 -21.16 -10.79 -8.52
CA PRO A 331 -21.74 -9.86 -7.56
C PRO A 331 -21.66 -10.42 -6.14
N VAL A 332 -21.17 -9.61 -5.20
CA VAL A 332 -21.13 -9.99 -3.79
C VAL A 332 -22.52 -9.82 -3.21
N GLU A 333 -23.08 -10.88 -2.65
CA GLU A 333 -24.46 -10.89 -2.18
C GLU A 333 -24.71 -9.92 -1.01
N LEU A 334 -25.94 -9.42 -0.96
CA LEU A 334 -26.45 -8.34 -0.09
C LEU A 334 -26.34 -8.52 1.43
N TRP A 335 -25.83 -9.65 1.93
CA TRP A 335 -25.68 -9.88 3.39
C TRP A 335 -24.47 -9.15 4.00
N GLN A 336 -23.64 -8.52 3.17
CA GLN A 336 -22.54 -7.69 3.62
C GLN A 336 -23.01 -6.24 3.75
N SER A 337 -23.25 -5.83 4.96
CA SER A 337 -23.79 -4.54 5.32
C SER A 337 -22.76 -3.66 6.03
N ALA A 338 -23.05 -2.37 6.18
CA ALA A 338 -22.23 -1.43 6.96
C ALA A 338 -22.00 -1.89 8.41
N THR A 339 -22.83 -2.80 8.96
CA THR A 339 -22.57 -3.45 10.25
C THR A 339 -21.28 -4.27 10.27
N GLY A 340 -20.73 -4.64 9.12
CA GLY A 340 -19.40 -5.24 8.99
C GLY A 340 -18.30 -4.34 9.51
N ILE A 341 -18.45 -3.02 9.38
CA ILE A 341 -17.50 -2.03 9.89
C ILE A 341 -17.44 -2.10 11.42
N THR A 342 -18.60 -2.07 12.09
CA THR A 342 -18.68 -2.27 13.55
C THR A 342 -18.04 -3.59 13.98
N ARG A 343 -18.32 -4.70 13.26
CA ARG A 343 -17.75 -6.01 13.59
C ARG A 343 -16.23 -6.03 13.47
N ASN A 344 -15.68 -5.44 12.40
CA ASN A 344 -14.24 -5.31 12.26
C ASN A 344 -13.63 -4.44 13.35
N TRP A 345 -14.27 -3.30 13.64
CA TRP A 345 -13.86 -2.40 14.70
C TRP A 345 -13.79 -3.10 16.06
N GLN A 346 -14.83 -3.87 16.42
CA GLN A 346 -14.87 -4.67 17.65
C GLN A 346 -13.82 -5.79 17.66
N PHE A 347 -13.61 -6.48 16.53
CA PHE A 347 -12.60 -7.52 16.41
C PHE A 347 -11.19 -7.00 16.65
N LEU A 348 -10.86 -5.85 16.10
CA LEU A 348 -9.54 -5.23 16.25
C LEU A 348 -9.28 -4.72 17.67
N GLY A 349 -10.28 -4.17 18.35
CA GLY A 349 -10.14 -3.63 19.71
C GLY A 349 -8.95 -2.65 19.83
N ASP A 350 -7.99 -2.98 20.68
CA ASP A 350 -6.76 -2.20 20.90
C ASP A 350 -5.72 -2.28 19.76
N LEU A 351 -5.94 -3.14 18.79
CA LEU A 351 -5.07 -3.22 17.59
C LEU A 351 -5.37 -2.15 16.55
N GLN A 352 -6.51 -1.45 16.65
CA GLN A 352 -6.93 -0.45 15.66
C GLN A 352 -5.87 0.58 15.27
N PRO A 353 -5.09 1.16 16.19
CA PRO A 353 -4.07 2.17 15.85
C PRO A 353 -2.92 1.64 14.98
N TYR A 354 -2.78 0.32 14.89
CA TYR A 354 -1.69 -0.35 14.17
C TYR A 354 -2.10 -0.86 12.79
N MET A 355 -3.39 -0.69 12.42
CA MET A 355 -3.94 -1.25 11.18
C MET A 355 -3.92 -0.19 10.07
N LEU A 356 -3.00 -0.32 9.12
CA LEU A 356 -2.91 0.55 7.95
C LEU A 356 -4.16 0.40 7.08
N ASN A 357 -4.95 1.47 7.00
CA ASN A 357 -6.15 1.54 6.16
C ASN A 357 -5.82 2.07 4.77
N PHE A 358 -6.51 1.58 3.75
CA PHE A 358 -6.39 2.02 2.37
C PHE A 358 -7.64 1.64 1.57
N LEU A 359 -7.84 2.22 0.41
CA LEU A 359 -8.89 1.87 -0.55
C LEU A 359 -8.31 1.29 -1.83
N GLU A 360 -7.06 1.62 -2.16
CA GLU A 360 -6.34 1.16 -3.32
C GLU A 360 -4.87 0.87 -2.96
N ASN A 361 -4.24 -0.04 -3.68
CA ASN A 361 -2.80 -0.24 -3.72
C ASN A 361 -2.39 -0.87 -5.06
N HIS A 362 -1.15 -1.29 -5.17
CA HIS A 362 -0.60 -1.85 -6.41
C HIS A 362 -1.10 -3.28 -6.73
N ASP A 363 -1.70 -3.98 -5.77
CA ASP A 363 -2.24 -5.34 -5.92
C ASP A 363 -3.75 -5.37 -6.10
N GLU A 364 -4.45 -4.31 -5.68
CA GLU A 364 -5.91 -4.26 -5.71
C GLU A 364 -6.43 -3.48 -6.92
N GLN A 365 -7.67 -3.75 -7.32
CA GLN A 365 -8.34 -2.99 -8.36
C GLN A 365 -8.49 -1.52 -7.95
N ARG A 366 -8.37 -0.62 -8.92
CA ARG A 366 -8.72 0.78 -8.73
C ARG A 366 -10.19 0.89 -8.35
N PHE A 367 -10.51 1.73 -7.39
CA PHE A 367 -11.88 1.90 -6.91
C PHE A 367 -12.82 2.36 -8.03
N ALA A 368 -12.36 3.26 -8.88
CA ALA A 368 -13.12 3.80 -10.00
C ALA A 368 -13.27 2.81 -11.17
N SER A 369 -12.59 1.66 -11.15
CA SER A 369 -12.71 0.64 -12.19
C SER A 369 -14.07 -0.08 -12.15
N ASP A 370 -14.48 -0.66 -13.28
CA ASP A 370 -15.70 -1.47 -13.37
C ASP A 370 -15.62 -2.77 -12.53
N PHE A 371 -14.43 -3.12 -12.06
CA PHE A 371 -14.16 -4.29 -11.21
C PHE A 371 -14.32 -4.01 -9.71
N PHE A 372 -14.52 -2.76 -9.32
CA PHE A 372 -14.79 -2.39 -7.93
C PHE A 372 -16.04 -1.48 -7.85
N GLY A 373 -15.88 -0.16 -7.71
CA GLY A 373 -17.01 0.79 -7.57
C GLY A 373 -17.64 1.22 -8.89
N GLY A 374 -16.87 1.19 -9.97
CA GLY A 374 -17.26 1.61 -11.31
C GLY A 374 -17.49 3.12 -11.47
N ASP A 375 -17.29 3.90 -10.40
CA ASP A 375 -17.46 5.35 -10.36
C ASP A 375 -16.64 5.91 -9.20
N ALA A 376 -15.73 6.83 -9.47
CA ALA A 376 -14.85 7.44 -8.48
C ALA A 376 -15.60 8.19 -7.37
N HIS A 377 -16.78 8.75 -7.65
CA HIS A 377 -17.59 9.44 -6.63
C HIS A 377 -18.06 8.53 -5.50
N LYS A 378 -18.18 7.23 -5.76
CA LYS A 378 -18.54 6.24 -4.72
C LYS A 378 -17.43 6.00 -3.70
N THR A 379 -16.24 6.52 -3.93
CA THR A 379 -15.10 6.43 -3.01
C THR A 379 -15.32 7.24 -1.73
N PHE A 380 -16.19 8.27 -1.76
CA PHE A 380 -16.27 9.23 -0.66
C PHE A 380 -16.76 8.61 0.66
N ALA A 381 -17.82 7.79 0.64
CA ALA A 381 -18.27 7.13 1.86
C ALA A 381 -17.23 6.17 2.46
N PRO A 382 -16.61 5.25 1.67
CA PRO A 382 -15.48 4.45 2.13
C PRO A 382 -14.28 5.27 2.62
N LEU A 383 -13.95 6.39 1.94
CA LEU A 383 -12.86 7.29 2.32
C LEU A 383 -13.07 7.86 3.73
N TYR A 384 -14.27 8.36 4.03
CA TYR A 384 -14.59 8.92 5.34
C TYR A 384 -14.43 7.89 6.46
N VAL A 385 -14.85 6.65 6.21
CA VAL A 385 -14.66 5.58 7.18
C VAL A 385 -13.18 5.21 7.32
N SER A 386 -12.48 4.88 6.24
CA SER A 386 -11.07 4.47 6.28
C SER A 386 -10.16 5.54 6.88
N LEU A 387 -10.46 6.81 6.57
CA LEU A 387 -9.61 7.93 6.94
C LEU A 387 -9.86 8.42 8.37
N PHE A 388 -11.13 8.42 8.82
CA PHE A 388 -11.51 9.09 10.07
C PHE A 388 -11.84 8.15 11.22
N LEU A 389 -12.05 6.85 10.99
CA LEU A 389 -12.56 5.92 12.01
C LEU A 389 -11.62 5.78 13.22
N ASN A 390 -10.31 5.87 13.01
CA ASN A 390 -9.31 5.67 14.06
C ASN A 390 -8.02 6.46 13.80
N THR A 391 -7.05 6.34 14.69
CA THR A 391 -5.73 6.99 14.59
C THR A 391 -4.74 6.21 13.72
N ALA A 392 -5.13 5.09 13.14
CA ALA A 392 -4.28 4.25 12.30
C ALA A 392 -3.78 5.00 11.05
N PRO A 393 -2.66 4.58 10.47
CA PRO A 393 -2.19 5.12 9.20
C PRO A 393 -3.23 4.99 8.09
N PHE A 394 -3.20 5.92 7.16
CA PHE A 394 -3.95 5.83 5.91
C PHE A 394 -2.99 5.90 4.72
N MET A 395 -3.18 5.04 3.73
CA MET A 395 -2.38 5.02 2.52
C MET A 395 -3.21 5.43 1.32
N ILE A 396 -2.63 6.30 0.50
CA ILE A 396 -3.16 6.77 -0.78
C ILE A 396 -2.30 6.13 -1.88
N TYR A 397 -2.91 5.49 -2.85
CA TYR A 397 -2.20 5.02 -4.04
C TYR A 397 -2.23 6.09 -5.12
N PHE A 398 -1.08 6.41 -5.72
CA PHE A 398 -0.93 7.53 -6.67
C PHE A 398 -2.02 7.54 -7.76
N GLY A 399 -2.67 8.67 -7.95
CA GLY A 399 -3.80 8.83 -8.87
C GLY A 399 -5.18 8.52 -8.28
N GLU A 400 -5.27 7.91 -7.09
CA GLU A 400 -6.53 7.67 -6.39
C GLU A 400 -7.29 8.98 -6.15
N GLU A 401 -6.57 10.04 -5.80
CA GLU A 401 -7.11 11.38 -5.54
C GLU A 401 -7.69 12.09 -6.78
N VAL A 402 -7.49 11.53 -7.96
CA VAL A 402 -8.09 12.02 -9.23
C VAL A 402 -8.98 10.97 -9.89
N GLY A 403 -9.28 9.88 -9.19
CA GLY A 403 -10.18 8.82 -9.64
C GLY A 403 -9.61 7.99 -10.79
N GLU A 404 -8.36 7.57 -10.70
CA GLU A 404 -7.74 6.67 -11.67
C GLU A 404 -8.51 5.35 -11.79
N LYS A 405 -8.70 4.86 -13.03
CA LYS A 405 -9.52 3.66 -13.33
C LYS A 405 -8.71 2.39 -13.62
N GLY A 406 -7.40 2.49 -13.61
CA GLY A 406 -6.52 1.40 -14.02
C GLY A 406 -6.20 1.43 -15.51
N MET A 407 -5.68 0.31 -16.02
CA MET A 407 -5.27 0.19 -17.41
C MET A 407 -6.47 0.03 -18.34
N ASP A 408 -6.52 0.83 -19.42
CA ASP A 408 -7.59 0.77 -20.42
C ASP A 408 -7.41 -0.41 -21.39
N GLU A 409 -6.16 -0.83 -21.61
CA GLU A 409 -5.79 -1.93 -22.48
C GLU A 409 -5.08 -3.03 -21.69
N GLU A 410 -5.24 -4.28 -22.13
CA GLU A 410 -4.62 -5.41 -21.45
C GLU A 410 -3.09 -5.37 -21.63
N GLY A 411 -2.39 -5.50 -20.50
CA GLY A 411 -0.99 -5.84 -20.43
C GLY A 411 -0.81 -7.32 -20.06
N PHE A 412 0.21 -7.60 -19.27
CA PHE A 412 0.48 -8.96 -18.78
C PHE A 412 -0.66 -9.53 -17.92
N SER A 413 -1.23 -8.73 -17.01
CA SER A 413 -2.31 -9.17 -16.11
C SER A 413 -3.69 -9.24 -16.75
N GLY A 414 -3.86 -8.74 -17.98
CA GLY A 414 -5.16 -8.59 -18.61
C GLY A 414 -5.91 -7.35 -18.10
N CYS A 415 -7.13 -7.15 -18.61
CA CYS A 415 -8.01 -6.05 -18.21
C CYS A 415 -8.77 -6.45 -16.94
N ASP A 416 -8.24 -6.12 -15.79
CA ASP A 416 -8.77 -6.52 -14.47
C ASP A 416 -9.02 -5.37 -13.50
N GLY A 417 -8.88 -4.12 -13.95
CA GLY A 417 -9.11 -2.91 -13.15
C GLY A 417 -7.92 -2.47 -12.30
N ARG A 418 -6.77 -3.13 -12.42
CA ARG A 418 -5.52 -2.74 -11.75
C ARG A 418 -4.72 -1.76 -12.59
N THR A 419 -3.91 -0.94 -11.94
CA THR A 419 -2.80 -0.26 -12.64
C THR A 419 -1.65 -1.24 -12.74
N THR A 420 -1.20 -1.54 -13.95
CA THR A 420 -0.15 -2.55 -14.18
C THR A 420 1.15 -2.23 -13.44
N ILE A 421 1.72 -3.25 -12.79
CA ILE A 421 3.07 -3.23 -12.24
C ILE A 421 4.08 -4.04 -13.07
N PHE A 422 3.63 -4.66 -14.18
CA PHE A 422 4.43 -5.56 -15.02
C PHE A 422 4.80 -4.97 -16.37
N ASP A 423 4.18 -3.86 -16.75
CA ASP A 423 4.31 -3.29 -18.09
C ASP A 423 4.92 -1.88 -18.05
N TRP A 424 5.54 -1.50 -19.18
CA TRP A 424 5.90 -0.11 -19.45
C TRP A 424 4.62 0.63 -19.85
N TRP A 425 4.16 1.52 -18.97
CA TRP A 425 2.86 2.19 -19.15
C TRP A 425 2.92 3.65 -18.69
N SER A 426 1.95 4.44 -19.09
CA SER A 426 1.76 5.80 -18.58
C SER A 426 0.30 6.05 -18.22
N VAL A 427 0.08 6.73 -17.12
CA VAL A 427 -1.24 6.96 -16.52
C VAL A 427 -1.73 8.36 -16.86
N GLY A 428 -2.82 8.44 -17.64
CA GLY A 428 -3.30 9.71 -18.18
C GLY A 428 -3.79 10.71 -17.14
N SER A 429 -4.47 10.26 -16.09
CA SER A 429 -4.92 11.06 -14.96
C SER A 429 -3.73 11.60 -14.16
N VAL A 430 -2.72 10.77 -13.91
CA VAL A 430 -1.49 11.16 -13.19
C VAL A 430 -0.70 12.20 -13.97
N ARG A 431 -0.61 12.10 -15.30
CA ARG A 431 0.02 13.16 -16.11
C ARG A 431 -0.70 14.50 -15.96
N ARG A 432 -2.04 14.50 -15.87
CA ARG A 432 -2.81 15.73 -15.63
C ARG A 432 -2.62 16.24 -14.21
N LEU A 433 -2.55 15.36 -13.23
CA LEU A 433 -2.21 15.71 -11.84
C LEU A 433 -0.83 16.35 -11.76
N ARG A 434 0.20 15.78 -12.40
CA ARG A 434 1.55 16.38 -12.45
C ARG A 434 1.53 17.77 -13.08
N LYS A 435 0.76 18.01 -14.14
CA LYS A 435 0.58 19.37 -14.72
C LYS A 435 -0.08 20.33 -13.73
N LEU A 436 -1.09 19.87 -13.02
CA LEU A 436 -1.74 20.63 -11.96
C LEU A 436 -0.74 21.02 -10.86
N ILE A 437 0.11 20.07 -10.46
CA ILE A 437 1.17 20.29 -9.45
C ILE A 437 2.17 21.32 -9.97
N ALA A 438 2.72 21.14 -11.16
CA ALA A 438 3.71 22.04 -11.76
C ALA A 438 3.18 23.48 -11.92
N SER A 439 1.89 23.64 -12.16
CA SER A 439 1.26 24.98 -12.24
C SER A 439 0.95 25.61 -10.89
N GLY A 440 1.05 24.86 -9.77
CA GLY A 440 0.62 25.29 -8.44
C GLY A 440 -0.90 25.36 -8.25
N ALA A 441 -1.68 25.01 -9.27
CA ALA A 441 -3.14 25.12 -9.26
C ALA A 441 -3.83 24.07 -8.36
N TYR A 442 -3.11 23.09 -7.85
CA TYR A 442 -3.63 22.12 -6.86
C TYR A 442 -4.14 22.77 -5.57
N ARG A 443 -3.68 23.99 -5.26
CA ARG A 443 -4.18 24.79 -4.11
C ARG A 443 -5.55 25.43 -4.34
N SER A 444 -6.14 25.27 -5.54
CA SER A 444 -7.46 25.84 -5.85
C SER A 444 -8.55 25.19 -5.01
N THR A 445 -9.44 26.01 -4.47
CA THR A 445 -10.62 25.58 -3.71
C THR A 445 -11.87 25.45 -4.57
N SER A 446 -11.75 25.46 -5.90
CA SER A 446 -12.86 25.35 -6.83
C SER A 446 -12.57 24.39 -7.98
N VAL A 447 -13.59 23.64 -8.39
CA VAL A 447 -13.53 22.76 -9.55
C VAL A 447 -13.07 23.53 -10.81
N SER A 448 -13.57 24.73 -11.03
CA SER A 448 -13.19 25.54 -12.21
C SER A 448 -11.71 25.93 -12.20
N GLY A 449 -11.12 26.21 -11.04
CA GLY A 449 -9.68 26.48 -10.91
C GLY A 449 -8.83 25.25 -11.20
N LEU A 450 -9.23 24.08 -10.68
CA LEU A 450 -8.56 22.80 -10.94
C LEU A 450 -8.63 22.40 -12.42
N VAL A 451 -9.79 22.61 -13.07
CA VAL A 451 -9.95 22.36 -14.52
C VAL A 451 -9.05 23.28 -15.35
N LYS A 452 -8.94 24.56 -14.98
CA LYS A 452 -7.98 25.49 -15.61
C LYS A 452 -6.53 25.05 -15.41
N GLY A 453 -6.23 24.38 -14.28
CA GLY A 453 -4.93 23.81 -13.97
C GLY A 453 -4.61 22.52 -14.74
N GLY A 454 -5.57 21.93 -15.46
CA GLY A 454 -5.34 20.80 -16.36
C GLY A 454 -6.10 19.52 -16.09
N LEU A 455 -6.87 19.43 -15.00
CA LEU A 455 -7.72 18.27 -14.73
C LEU A 455 -8.99 18.27 -15.61
N LYS A 456 -9.54 17.09 -15.88
CA LYS A 456 -10.92 16.98 -16.35
C LYS A 456 -11.89 17.39 -15.24
N LYS A 457 -13.14 17.72 -15.59
CA LYS A 457 -14.13 18.14 -14.60
C LYS A 457 -14.35 17.10 -13.51
N GLU A 458 -14.56 15.84 -13.90
CA GLU A 458 -14.74 14.71 -12.98
C GLU A 458 -13.50 14.54 -12.05
N GLU A 459 -12.30 14.54 -12.61
CA GLU A 459 -11.05 14.47 -11.85
C GLU A 459 -10.90 15.64 -10.84
N ALA A 460 -11.34 16.84 -11.23
CA ALA A 460 -11.31 18.01 -10.38
C ALA A 460 -12.31 17.93 -9.22
N GLU A 461 -13.49 17.35 -9.45
CA GLU A 461 -14.50 17.12 -8.42
C GLU A 461 -13.98 16.09 -7.39
N ILE A 462 -13.40 14.97 -7.85
CA ILE A 462 -12.79 13.96 -7.00
C ILE A 462 -11.62 14.55 -6.22
N PHE A 463 -10.69 15.22 -6.89
CA PHE A 463 -9.51 15.83 -6.27
C PHE A 463 -9.87 16.82 -5.15
N LEU A 464 -10.86 17.66 -5.40
CA LEU A 464 -11.30 18.65 -4.41
C LEU A 464 -11.80 17.96 -3.14
N HIS A 465 -12.64 16.94 -3.29
CA HIS A 465 -13.20 16.19 -2.17
C HIS A 465 -12.11 15.40 -1.41
N PHE A 466 -11.28 14.64 -2.13
CA PHE A 466 -10.18 13.88 -1.56
C PHE A 466 -9.19 14.76 -0.79
N SER A 467 -8.72 15.83 -1.42
CA SER A 467 -7.73 16.71 -0.80
C SER A 467 -8.26 17.39 0.46
N GLN A 468 -9.55 17.76 0.48
CA GLN A 468 -10.19 18.31 1.68
C GLN A 468 -10.25 17.28 2.81
N ALA A 469 -10.68 16.04 2.50
CA ALA A 469 -10.78 14.98 3.49
C ALA A 469 -9.41 14.59 4.07
N ILE A 470 -8.40 14.41 3.22
CA ILE A 470 -7.05 14.02 3.66
C ILE A 470 -6.42 15.11 4.51
N ARG A 471 -6.56 16.38 4.09
CA ARG A 471 -6.06 17.52 4.87
C ARG A 471 -6.76 17.65 6.22
N LEU A 472 -8.08 17.44 6.26
CA LEU A 472 -8.81 17.39 7.53
C LEU A 472 -8.21 16.30 8.45
N ALA A 473 -7.96 15.11 7.93
CA ALA A 473 -7.34 14.03 8.72
C ALA A 473 -5.92 14.34 9.20
N ALA A 474 -5.18 15.12 8.43
CA ALA A 474 -3.83 15.54 8.78
C ALA A 474 -3.77 16.69 9.78
N GLU A 475 -4.81 17.51 9.85
CA GLU A 475 -4.85 18.76 10.64
C GLU A 475 -5.69 18.62 11.92
N ASP A 476 -6.82 17.88 11.88
CA ASP A 476 -7.79 17.78 12.98
C ASP A 476 -7.31 16.86 14.12
N GLU A 477 -7.29 17.38 15.33
CA GLU A 477 -6.77 16.65 16.49
C GLU A 477 -7.68 15.52 16.96
N ALA A 478 -9.01 15.65 16.84
CA ALA A 478 -9.93 14.58 17.17
C ALA A 478 -9.71 13.37 16.24
N ILE A 479 -9.39 13.59 14.98
CA ILE A 479 -9.09 12.51 14.03
C ILE A 479 -7.70 11.92 14.29
N ARG A 480 -6.71 12.77 14.54
CA ARG A 480 -5.30 12.36 14.65
C ARG A 480 -4.97 11.65 15.98
N LYS A 481 -5.62 12.04 17.06
CA LYS A 481 -5.27 11.63 18.42
C LYS A 481 -6.46 11.07 19.20
N GLY A 482 -7.67 11.40 18.77
CA GLY A 482 -8.88 11.18 19.53
C GLY A 482 -9.32 9.73 19.66
N SER A 483 -10.22 9.48 20.58
CA SER A 483 -10.94 8.22 20.74
C SER A 483 -12.10 8.11 19.74
N THR A 484 -12.56 6.88 19.51
CA THR A 484 -13.69 6.59 18.61
C THR A 484 -14.83 5.97 19.40
N TYR A 485 -16.04 6.41 19.13
CA TYR A 485 -17.25 5.80 19.64
C TYR A 485 -18.22 5.46 18.49
N ASP A 486 -18.52 4.17 18.32
CA ASP A 486 -19.47 3.70 17.30
C ASP A 486 -20.91 4.01 17.73
N LEU A 487 -21.62 4.80 16.94
CA LEU A 487 -23.02 5.17 17.17
C LEU A 487 -24.02 4.22 16.54
N CYS A 488 -23.58 3.25 15.75
CA CYS A 488 -24.52 2.43 14.94
C CYS A 488 -25.44 1.59 15.83
N TYR A 489 -24.90 0.98 16.90
CA TYR A 489 -25.69 0.07 17.74
C TYR A 489 -26.85 0.77 18.46
N CYS A 490 -26.71 2.03 18.86
CA CYS A 490 -27.77 2.79 19.53
C CYS A 490 -28.76 3.46 18.56
N ASN A 491 -28.42 3.50 17.26
CA ASN A 491 -29.22 4.14 16.23
C ASN A 491 -29.87 3.16 15.23
N MET A 492 -29.82 1.84 15.46
CA MET A 492 -30.35 0.82 14.52
C MET A 492 -31.83 0.98 14.21
N SER A 493 -32.60 1.63 15.08
CA SER A 493 -34.04 1.88 14.94
C SER A 493 -34.36 3.37 14.77
N SER A 494 -33.35 4.23 14.61
CA SER A 494 -33.54 5.66 14.43
C SER A 494 -34.13 5.96 13.04
N ASP A 495 -34.97 6.98 12.97
CA ASP A 495 -35.60 7.42 11.73
C ASP A 495 -34.52 7.88 10.72
N GLY A 496 -34.63 7.43 9.47
CA GLY A 496 -33.64 7.72 8.42
C GLY A 496 -32.31 7.01 8.53
N PHE A 497 -32.06 6.13 9.54
CA PHE A 497 -30.84 5.36 9.66
C PHE A 497 -31.01 3.90 9.21
N ASP A 498 -30.40 3.55 8.07
CA ASP A 498 -30.34 2.16 7.59
C ASP A 498 -28.99 1.52 8.01
N LYS A 499 -29.03 0.62 8.99
CA LYS A 499 -27.85 -0.10 9.51
C LYS A 499 -27.06 -0.87 8.44
N ASN A 500 -27.66 -1.17 7.30
CA ASN A 500 -27.00 -1.88 6.22
C ASN A 500 -26.25 -0.94 5.26
N ARG A 501 -26.64 0.34 5.24
CA ARG A 501 -26.13 1.33 4.29
C ARG A 501 -25.53 2.57 4.94
N HIS A 502 -25.72 2.75 6.25
CA HIS A 502 -25.23 3.91 6.96
C HIS A 502 -24.26 3.49 8.07
N TYR A 503 -23.25 4.31 8.28
CA TYR A 503 -22.31 4.17 9.40
C TYR A 503 -22.09 5.52 10.06
N ALA A 504 -22.14 5.58 11.39
CA ALA A 504 -21.95 6.81 12.13
C ALA A 504 -21.13 6.58 13.39
N PHE A 505 -20.22 7.51 13.70
CA PHE A 505 -19.33 7.43 14.85
C PHE A 505 -18.90 8.81 15.34
N LEU A 506 -18.43 8.88 16.57
CA LEU A 506 -17.80 10.06 17.14
C LEU A 506 -16.29 9.93 17.09
N ARG A 507 -15.62 11.07 16.94
CA ARG A 507 -14.21 11.27 17.25
C ARG A 507 -14.10 12.37 18.29
N ASP A 508 -13.33 12.13 19.34
CA ASP A 508 -13.22 13.10 20.43
C ASP A 508 -11.78 13.19 20.94
N HIS A 509 -11.31 14.40 21.12
CA HIS A 509 -10.03 14.73 21.73
C HIS A 509 -10.13 16.02 22.52
N GLU A 510 -9.90 15.95 23.82
CA GLU A 510 -10.05 17.09 24.73
C GLU A 510 -11.46 17.74 24.62
N ASP A 511 -11.52 19.00 24.24
CA ASP A 511 -12.78 19.75 24.08
C ASP A 511 -13.25 19.82 22.62
N HIS A 512 -12.84 18.88 21.77
CA HIS A 512 -13.17 18.86 20.35
C HIS A 512 -13.79 17.54 19.93
N THR A 513 -15.10 17.56 19.66
CA THR A 513 -15.91 16.40 19.29
C THR A 513 -16.46 16.52 17.90
N LEU A 514 -16.22 15.52 17.06
CA LEU A 514 -16.77 15.37 15.72
C LEU A 514 -17.78 14.23 15.67
N LEU A 515 -18.91 14.47 15.01
CA LEU A 515 -19.82 13.44 14.53
C LEU A 515 -19.56 13.21 13.05
N ILE A 516 -19.23 11.96 12.69
CA ILE A 516 -18.94 11.55 11.32
C ILE A 516 -19.98 10.52 10.89
N ALA A 517 -20.58 10.73 9.73
CA ALA A 517 -21.55 9.82 9.15
C ALA A 517 -21.21 9.50 7.70
N ALA A 518 -21.37 8.24 7.30
CA ALA A 518 -21.17 7.76 5.94
C ALA A 518 -22.45 7.10 5.40
N ASN A 519 -22.78 7.40 4.15
CA ASN A 519 -23.93 6.88 3.44
C ASN A 519 -23.49 6.08 2.21
N PHE A 520 -23.63 4.77 2.26
CA PHE A 520 -23.33 3.82 1.18
C PHE A 520 -24.55 3.52 0.29
N SER A 521 -25.62 4.31 0.40
CA SER A 521 -26.82 4.12 -0.43
C SER A 521 -26.77 4.96 -1.72
N LYS A 522 -27.60 4.59 -2.71
CA LYS A 522 -27.81 5.37 -3.94
C LYS A 522 -28.59 6.67 -3.75
N HIS A 523 -29.15 6.88 -2.58
CA HIS A 523 -30.04 8.00 -2.29
C HIS A 523 -29.44 8.84 -1.18
N ASP A 524 -29.72 10.14 -1.23
CA ASP A 524 -29.41 11.03 -0.13
C ASP A 524 -30.15 10.56 1.14
N ALA A 525 -29.47 10.67 2.27
CA ALA A 525 -30.02 10.28 3.56
C ALA A 525 -30.15 11.49 4.50
N VAL A 526 -31.22 11.50 5.27
CA VAL A 526 -31.41 12.37 6.43
C VAL A 526 -31.50 11.47 7.65
N MET A 527 -30.36 11.31 8.34
CA MET A 527 -30.23 10.44 9.50
C MET A 527 -30.55 11.22 10.77
N LYS A 528 -31.42 10.68 11.62
CA LYS A 528 -31.68 11.22 12.95
C LYS A 528 -30.92 10.39 13.96
N LEU A 529 -29.82 10.92 14.44
CA LEU A 529 -28.90 10.23 15.33
C LEU A 529 -29.01 10.74 16.77
N THR A 530 -28.90 9.83 17.73
CA THR A 530 -28.81 10.15 19.14
C THR A 530 -27.49 9.66 19.71
N ILE A 531 -26.94 10.41 20.66
CA ILE A 531 -25.75 10.04 21.40
C ILE A 531 -26.21 9.53 22.78
N PRO A 532 -25.86 8.30 23.17
CA PRO A 532 -26.28 7.75 24.46
C PRO A 532 -25.47 8.35 25.62
N GLU A 533 -26.05 8.32 26.83
CA GLU A 533 -25.44 8.88 28.05
C GLU A 533 -24.03 8.37 28.29
N HIS A 534 -23.83 7.06 28.19
CA HIS A 534 -22.50 6.49 28.43
C HIS A 534 -21.42 6.90 27.40
N ALA A 535 -21.81 7.44 26.21
CA ALA A 535 -20.84 8.03 25.29
C ALA A 535 -20.29 9.35 25.83
N PHE A 536 -21.18 10.17 26.40
CA PHE A 536 -20.78 11.41 27.08
C PHE A 536 -19.84 11.12 28.25
N GLU A 537 -20.19 10.15 29.09
CA GLU A 537 -19.38 9.76 30.24
C GLU A 537 -18.03 9.20 29.81
N TRP A 538 -18.00 8.28 28.84
CA TRP A 538 -16.78 7.58 28.43
C TRP A 538 -15.82 8.49 27.66
N MET A 539 -16.33 9.40 26.83
CA MET A 539 -15.51 10.35 26.06
C MET A 539 -15.22 11.64 26.82
N GLY A 540 -15.95 11.92 27.90
CA GLY A 540 -15.83 13.17 28.64
C GLY A 540 -16.49 14.37 27.95
N ILE A 541 -17.46 14.12 27.05
CA ILE A 541 -18.15 15.18 26.30
C ILE A 541 -18.98 16.03 27.26
N PRO A 542 -18.79 17.36 27.29
CA PRO A 542 -19.57 18.22 28.18
C PRO A 542 -21.04 18.30 27.75
N VAL A 543 -21.92 18.16 28.72
CA VAL A 543 -23.37 18.28 28.50
C VAL A 543 -23.79 19.74 28.49
N SER A 544 -24.59 20.13 27.49
CA SER A 544 -25.13 21.47 27.33
C SER A 544 -26.60 21.43 26.88
N GLU A 545 -27.28 22.57 26.85
CA GLU A 545 -28.63 22.67 26.32
C GLU A 545 -28.69 22.30 24.81
N SER A 546 -27.61 22.60 24.08
CA SER A 546 -27.49 22.29 22.65
C SER A 546 -27.02 20.86 22.38
N LEU A 547 -26.36 20.20 23.33
CA LEU A 547 -25.81 18.84 23.19
C LEU A 547 -25.93 18.09 24.51
N HIS A 548 -26.83 17.09 24.56
CA HIS A 548 -27.07 16.25 25.75
C HIS A 548 -27.49 14.84 25.35
N PRO A 549 -27.40 13.84 26.25
CA PRO A 549 -27.83 12.48 25.99
C PRO A 549 -29.27 12.40 25.45
N GLY A 550 -29.47 11.60 24.39
CA GLY A 550 -30.76 11.37 23.78
C GLY A 550 -31.31 12.51 22.91
N LYS A 551 -30.58 13.63 22.79
CA LYS A 551 -30.95 14.67 21.84
C LYS A 551 -30.75 14.16 20.41
N GLU A 552 -31.79 14.34 19.59
CA GLU A 552 -31.75 14.01 18.17
C GLU A 552 -30.93 15.04 17.40
N ILE A 553 -29.98 14.54 16.59
CA ILE A 553 -29.12 15.32 15.69
C ILE A 553 -29.46 14.90 14.27
N GLU A 554 -29.95 15.84 13.45
CA GLU A 554 -30.21 15.60 12.04
C GLU A 554 -28.95 15.75 11.22
N VAL A 555 -28.54 14.68 10.52
CA VAL A 555 -27.37 14.64 9.67
C VAL A 555 -27.78 14.35 8.23
N ARG A 556 -27.50 15.29 7.33
CA ARG A 556 -27.77 15.13 5.88
C ARG A 556 -26.51 14.64 5.19
N VAL A 557 -26.59 13.47 4.59
CA VAL A 557 -25.45 12.84 3.90
C VAL A 557 -25.87 12.49 2.48
N PRO A 558 -25.24 13.09 1.46
CA PRO A 558 -25.52 12.74 0.07
C PRO A 558 -25.28 11.26 -0.23
N SER A 559 -25.85 10.78 -1.33
CA SER A 559 -25.60 9.44 -1.85
C SER A 559 -24.12 9.15 -1.96
N MET A 560 -23.68 7.97 -1.51
CA MET A 560 -22.28 7.49 -1.59
C MET A 560 -21.25 8.48 -1.02
N ASN A 561 -21.59 9.21 0.03
CA ASN A 561 -20.75 10.28 0.59
C ASN A 561 -20.65 10.19 2.12
N GLY A 562 -19.89 11.08 2.71
CA GLY A 562 -19.77 11.27 4.15
C GLY A 562 -20.04 12.71 4.56
N ALA A 563 -20.29 12.90 5.85
CA ALA A 563 -20.39 14.20 6.49
C ALA A 563 -19.59 14.23 7.77
N VAL A 564 -18.98 15.36 8.08
CA VAL A 564 -18.31 15.66 9.34
C VAL A 564 -18.99 16.87 9.96
N ILE A 565 -19.43 16.75 11.20
CA ILE A 565 -20.08 17.80 11.95
C ILE A 565 -19.31 18.03 13.25
N THR A 566 -18.87 19.24 13.47
CA THR A 566 -18.32 19.65 14.77
C THR A 566 -19.47 19.83 15.75
N LEU A 567 -19.43 19.11 16.88
CA LEU A 567 -20.42 19.21 17.95
C LEU A 567 -19.97 20.19 19.02
N ILE A 568 -18.65 20.19 19.30
CA ILE A 568 -17.95 21.07 20.24
C ILE A 568 -16.62 21.48 19.62
#